data_8a674eba9e3b77a813329507c99520e9
#
_entry.id   8a674eba9e3b77a813329507c99520e9
#
_cell.length_a   1.000
_cell.length_b   1.000
_cell.length_c   1.000
_cell.angle_alpha   90.00
_cell.angle_beta   90.00
_cell.angle_gamma   90.00
#
_symmetry.space_group_name_H-M   'P 1'
#
loop_
_entity.id
_entity.type
_entity.pdbx_description
1 polymer ?
#
loop_
_entity_poly.entity_id
_entity_poly.type
_entity_poly.pdbx_seq_one_letter_code
_entity_poly.pdbx_strand_id
1 'polypeptide(L)'
;RVEIREYEELREKIVEYKPDIVIHLAARTDLRGLTLKDYDANMTGVSNLLKAIDEAGTVQKAVFASSMYVCEPGYMPKDFEDYAPHTLYGESKVETERRIKKANPSYTWSIIRPTSIWGPWFGEPYDKFFHIVMNRMYFHMGKKACKKTYGYVDNAIYQIESILKAESEKVNRNVYYLGDYEAYSITDWANEIANIEGIKIPQVPYFGFPWMGYVG
;
A
#
# COMPACT_ATOMS: atom_id res chain seq x y z
N ARG A 1 -12.48 -1.66 19.60
CA ARG A 1 -11.17 -1.59 18.94
C ARG A 1 -10.25 -2.59 19.61
N VAL A 2 -9.56 -3.41 18.82
CA VAL A 2 -8.66 -4.47 19.30
C VAL A 2 -7.25 -4.17 18.83
N GLU A 3 -6.26 -4.38 19.67
CA GLU A 3 -4.85 -4.36 19.27
C GLU A 3 -4.51 -5.73 18.65
N ILE A 4 -4.09 -5.73 17.38
CA ILE A 4 -3.89 -6.97 16.62
C ILE A 4 -2.76 -7.86 17.17
N ARG A 5 -1.86 -7.31 18.00
CA ARG A 5 -0.81 -8.08 18.67
C ARG A 5 -1.31 -8.82 19.91
N GLU A 6 -2.44 -8.41 20.47
CA GLU A 6 -3.07 -9.04 21.64
C GLU A 6 -3.96 -10.21 21.17
N TYR A 7 -3.35 -11.40 21.11
CA TYR A 7 -3.98 -12.57 20.49
C TYR A 7 -5.32 -12.94 21.11
N GLU A 8 -5.43 -13.02 22.42
CA GLU A 8 -6.65 -13.50 23.08
C GLU A 8 -7.84 -12.55 22.83
N GLU A 9 -7.62 -11.23 22.91
CA GLU A 9 -8.66 -10.25 22.63
C GLU A 9 -9.11 -10.30 21.16
N LEU A 10 -8.16 -10.42 20.23
CA LEU A 10 -8.43 -10.55 18.80
C LEU A 10 -9.21 -11.82 18.51
N ARG A 11 -8.77 -12.94 19.06
CA ARG A 11 -9.40 -14.25 18.95
C ARG A 11 -10.84 -14.24 19.43
N GLU A 12 -11.09 -13.74 20.65
CA GLU A 12 -12.44 -13.64 21.21
C GLU A 12 -13.38 -12.89 20.28
N LYS A 13 -12.95 -11.74 19.75
CA LYS A 13 -13.77 -10.93 18.83
C LYS A 13 -14.04 -11.62 17.51
N ILE A 14 -13.08 -12.30 16.93
CA ILE A 14 -13.25 -13.00 15.66
C ILE A 14 -14.15 -14.23 15.83
N VAL A 15 -13.94 -15.01 16.88
CA VAL A 15 -14.77 -16.18 17.20
C VAL A 15 -16.21 -15.80 17.55
N GLU A 16 -16.42 -14.68 18.27
CA GLU A 16 -17.73 -14.14 18.57
C GLU A 16 -18.45 -13.64 17.31
N TYR A 17 -17.76 -12.86 16.48
CA TYR A 17 -18.32 -12.21 15.29
C TYR A 17 -18.58 -13.20 14.14
N LYS A 18 -17.78 -14.26 14.03
CA LYS A 18 -17.88 -15.29 12.97
C LYS A 18 -17.92 -14.73 11.56
N PRO A 19 -16.89 -13.99 11.12
CA PRO A 19 -16.90 -13.39 9.79
C PRO A 19 -16.84 -14.45 8.68
N ASP A 20 -17.55 -14.22 7.58
CA ASP A 20 -17.43 -14.99 6.33
C ASP A 20 -16.29 -14.46 5.46
N ILE A 21 -16.02 -13.16 5.55
CA ILE A 21 -14.99 -12.46 4.76
C ILE A 21 -14.12 -11.63 5.69
N VAL A 22 -12.81 -11.65 5.44
CA VAL A 22 -11.84 -10.81 6.14
C VAL A 22 -11.07 -9.96 5.14
N ILE A 23 -11.03 -8.64 5.37
CA ILE A 23 -10.16 -7.70 4.67
C ILE A 23 -9.18 -7.14 5.70
N HIS A 24 -7.93 -7.59 5.64
CA HIS A 24 -6.88 -7.19 6.56
C HIS A 24 -6.09 -6.01 6.01
N LEU A 25 -6.43 -4.80 6.49
CA LEU A 25 -5.74 -3.56 6.13
C LEU A 25 -4.94 -2.98 7.31
N ALA A 26 -5.10 -3.56 8.52
CA ALA A 26 -4.43 -3.07 9.72
C ALA A 26 -2.92 -3.26 9.62
N ALA A 27 -2.17 -2.17 9.69
CA ALA A 27 -0.72 -2.18 9.64
C ALA A 27 -0.13 -0.87 10.20
N ARG A 28 1.11 -0.93 10.66
CA ARG A 28 1.94 0.25 10.78
C ARG A 28 2.55 0.55 9.40
N THR A 29 2.28 1.72 8.84
CA THR A 29 2.62 2.07 7.46
C THR A 29 3.64 3.22 7.32
N ASP A 30 3.98 3.91 8.42
CA ASP A 30 4.99 4.96 8.40
C ASP A 30 6.40 4.39 8.13
N LEU A 31 7.31 5.21 7.64
CA LEU A 31 8.70 4.84 7.35
C LEU A 31 9.68 5.25 8.46
N ARG A 32 9.18 5.56 9.66
CA ARG A 32 9.97 6.12 10.78
C ARG A 32 10.49 5.07 11.75
N GLY A 33 10.16 3.80 11.54
CA GLY A 33 10.68 2.70 12.35
C GLY A 33 12.20 2.59 12.23
N LEU A 34 12.88 2.36 13.35
CA LEU A 34 14.33 2.24 13.44
C LEU A 34 14.78 0.77 13.40
N THR A 35 13.88 -0.13 13.69
CA THR A 35 14.11 -1.58 13.71
C THR A 35 12.91 -2.32 13.13
N LEU A 36 13.12 -3.54 12.67
CA LEU A 36 12.01 -4.38 12.19
C LEU A 36 10.97 -4.65 13.29
N LYS A 37 11.38 -4.67 14.57
CA LYS A 37 10.48 -4.83 15.72
C LYS A 37 9.45 -3.70 15.83
N ASP A 38 9.76 -2.51 15.33
CA ASP A 38 8.81 -1.40 15.35
C ASP A 38 7.60 -1.66 14.45
N TYR A 39 7.72 -2.61 13.52
CA TYR A 39 6.66 -3.08 12.63
C TYR A 39 6.07 -4.43 13.05
N ASP A 40 6.18 -4.80 14.32
CA ASP A 40 5.71 -6.09 14.82
C ASP A 40 4.21 -6.30 14.61
N ALA A 41 3.41 -5.24 14.61
CA ALA A 41 1.99 -5.30 14.25
C ALA A 41 1.76 -5.88 12.85
N ASN A 42 2.69 -5.66 11.89
CA ASN A 42 2.60 -6.20 10.54
C ASN A 42 2.95 -7.71 10.50
N MET A 43 3.75 -8.17 11.44
CA MET A 43 4.27 -9.54 11.48
C MET A 43 3.54 -10.41 12.49
N THR A 44 3.65 -10.10 13.78
CA THR A 44 2.93 -10.83 14.84
C THR A 44 1.43 -10.65 14.69
N GLY A 45 0.97 -9.43 14.33
CA GLY A 45 -0.45 -9.15 14.11
C GLY A 45 -1.06 -10.03 13.02
N VAL A 46 -0.39 -10.20 11.87
CA VAL A 46 -0.92 -11.10 10.82
C VAL A 46 -0.90 -12.56 11.27
N SER A 47 0.11 -12.99 12.01
CA SER A 47 0.14 -14.36 12.55
C SER A 47 -0.99 -14.64 13.53
N ASN A 48 -1.29 -13.68 14.40
CA ASN A 48 -2.40 -13.75 15.34
C ASN A 48 -3.74 -13.79 14.60
N LEU A 49 -3.89 -12.94 13.57
CA LEU A 49 -5.10 -12.91 12.75
C LEU A 49 -5.33 -14.25 12.04
N LEU A 50 -4.32 -14.80 11.38
CA LEU A 50 -4.40 -16.10 10.70
C LEU A 50 -4.86 -17.20 11.66
N LYS A 51 -4.28 -17.26 12.85
CA LYS A 51 -4.65 -18.23 13.88
C LYS A 51 -6.08 -18.02 14.38
N ALA A 52 -6.49 -16.79 14.64
CA ALA A 52 -7.85 -16.49 15.11
C ALA A 52 -8.92 -16.81 14.05
N ILE A 53 -8.63 -16.56 12.77
CA ILE A 53 -9.51 -16.92 11.65
C ILE A 53 -9.64 -18.45 11.54
N ASP A 54 -8.54 -19.17 11.65
CA ASP A 54 -8.53 -20.64 11.59
C ASP A 54 -9.35 -21.24 12.74
N GLU A 55 -9.21 -20.73 13.95
CA GLU A 55 -10.01 -21.16 15.10
C GLU A 55 -11.51 -20.83 14.97
N ALA A 56 -11.87 -19.70 14.34
CA ALA A 56 -13.27 -19.35 14.10
C ALA A 56 -13.92 -20.29 13.09
N GLY A 57 -13.18 -20.76 12.09
CA GLY A 57 -13.61 -21.76 11.11
C GLY A 57 -14.76 -21.31 10.19
N THR A 58 -15.06 -20.00 10.14
CA THR A 58 -16.20 -19.46 9.38
C THR A 58 -15.78 -18.72 8.11
N VAL A 59 -14.53 -18.28 8.03
CA VAL A 59 -14.04 -17.46 6.93
C VAL A 59 -13.94 -18.29 5.64
N GLN A 60 -14.56 -17.79 4.59
CA GLN A 60 -14.55 -18.38 3.25
C GLN A 60 -13.53 -17.68 2.35
N LYS A 61 -13.33 -16.37 2.55
CA LYS A 61 -12.43 -15.56 1.73
C LYS A 61 -11.72 -14.49 2.54
N ALA A 62 -10.42 -14.33 2.30
CA ALA A 62 -9.62 -13.26 2.93
C ALA A 62 -8.75 -12.51 1.92
N VAL A 63 -8.63 -11.19 2.11
CA VAL A 63 -7.72 -10.32 1.38
C VAL A 63 -6.76 -9.67 2.37
N PHE A 64 -5.47 -9.86 2.15
CA PHE A 64 -4.40 -9.35 3.01
C PHE A 64 -3.62 -8.24 2.33
N ALA A 65 -3.56 -7.07 2.95
CA ALA A 65 -2.79 -5.96 2.42
C ALA A 65 -1.29 -6.09 2.72
N SER A 66 -0.52 -6.24 1.66
CA SER A 66 0.91 -6.03 1.60
C SER A 66 1.23 -4.59 1.17
N SER A 67 2.23 -4.38 0.33
CA SER A 67 2.61 -3.08 -0.21
C SER A 67 3.47 -3.24 -1.47
N MET A 68 3.48 -2.24 -2.34
CA MET A 68 4.48 -2.15 -3.41
C MET A 68 5.93 -2.05 -2.87
N TYR A 69 6.11 -1.63 -1.61
CA TYR A 69 7.42 -1.51 -0.95
C TYR A 69 8.13 -2.84 -0.68
N VAL A 70 7.50 -3.99 -1.00
CA VAL A 70 8.21 -5.28 -1.06
C VAL A 70 9.31 -5.30 -2.12
N CYS A 71 9.31 -4.32 -3.02
CA CYS A 71 10.39 -4.03 -3.96
C CYS A 71 10.74 -2.54 -3.90
N GLU A 72 12.00 -2.21 -4.15
CA GLU A 72 12.46 -0.83 -4.29
C GLU A 72 11.96 -0.19 -5.60
N PRO A 73 11.86 1.13 -5.66
CA PRO A 73 11.47 1.84 -6.88
C PRO A 73 12.40 1.51 -8.05
N GLY A 74 11.81 1.10 -9.18
CA GLY A 74 12.55 0.75 -10.39
C GLY A 74 13.03 -0.70 -10.46
N TYR A 75 12.91 -1.48 -9.39
CA TYR A 75 13.13 -2.91 -9.43
C TYR A 75 12.03 -3.61 -10.24
N MET A 76 12.43 -4.51 -11.13
CA MET A 76 11.52 -5.31 -11.96
C MET A 76 11.56 -6.76 -11.49
N PRO A 77 10.64 -7.18 -10.61
CA PRO A 77 10.64 -8.53 -10.07
C PRO A 77 10.30 -9.55 -11.16
N LYS A 78 10.98 -10.70 -11.12
CA LYS A 78 10.77 -11.82 -12.06
C LYS A 78 9.44 -12.54 -11.80
N ASP A 79 9.04 -12.58 -10.55
CA ASP A 79 7.80 -13.17 -10.08
C ASP A 79 7.33 -12.51 -8.77
N PHE A 80 6.23 -12.98 -8.20
CA PHE A 80 5.69 -12.42 -6.96
C PHE A 80 6.46 -12.81 -5.69
N GLU A 81 7.51 -13.62 -5.78
CA GLU A 81 8.39 -13.99 -4.67
C GLU A 81 9.80 -13.39 -4.78
N ASP A 82 10.06 -12.71 -5.88
CA ASP A 82 11.29 -11.95 -6.10
C ASP A 82 11.18 -10.59 -5.40
N TYR A 83 11.57 -10.58 -4.12
CA TYR A 83 11.50 -9.41 -3.24
C TYR A 83 12.81 -8.64 -3.22
N ALA A 84 12.73 -7.32 -3.23
CA ALA A 84 13.87 -6.41 -3.08
C ALA A 84 13.47 -5.19 -2.23
N PRO A 85 13.11 -5.36 -0.94
CA PRO A 85 12.71 -4.25 -0.09
C PRO A 85 13.91 -3.34 0.21
N HIS A 86 13.68 -2.02 0.29
CA HIS A 86 14.71 -1.01 0.63
C HIS A 86 14.38 -0.26 1.92
N THR A 87 13.31 -0.64 2.61
CA THR A 87 12.86 -0.03 3.87
C THR A 87 12.46 -1.11 4.86
N LEU A 88 12.61 -0.83 6.16
CA LEU A 88 12.14 -1.74 7.23
C LEU A 88 10.62 -2.01 7.15
N TYR A 89 9.85 -1.02 6.70
CA TYR A 89 8.44 -1.23 6.38
C TYR A 89 8.26 -2.26 5.27
N GLY A 90 9.01 -2.11 4.16
CA GLY A 90 9.00 -3.07 3.06
C GLY A 90 9.39 -4.48 3.49
N GLU A 91 10.46 -4.61 4.29
CA GLU A 91 10.88 -5.89 4.90
C GLU A 91 9.76 -6.50 5.75
N SER A 92 9.07 -5.69 6.57
CA SER A 92 7.94 -6.17 7.38
C SER A 92 6.79 -6.69 6.51
N LYS A 93 6.56 -6.09 5.34
CA LYS A 93 5.52 -6.54 4.40
C LYS A 93 5.95 -7.81 3.65
N VAL A 94 7.21 -7.96 3.31
CA VAL A 94 7.75 -9.23 2.80
C VAL A 94 7.53 -10.35 3.82
N GLU A 95 7.84 -10.09 5.08
CA GLU A 95 7.62 -11.06 6.15
C GLU A 95 6.12 -11.37 6.37
N THR A 96 5.24 -10.36 6.24
CA THR A 96 3.78 -10.56 6.23
C THR A 96 3.37 -11.55 5.16
N GLU A 97 3.81 -11.35 3.91
CA GLU A 97 3.48 -12.26 2.79
C GLU A 97 4.01 -13.67 3.02
N ARG A 98 5.25 -13.80 3.50
CA ARG A 98 5.86 -15.11 3.82
C ARG A 98 5.05 -15.87 4.88
N ARG A 99 4.57 -15.18 5.91
CA ARG A 99 3.76 -15.80 6.97
C ARG A 99 2.41 -16.28 6.44
N ILE A 100 1.74 -15.50 5.59
CA ILE A 100 0.46 -15.88 4.97
C ILE A 100 0.68 -17.13 4.08
N LYS A 101 1.68 -17.10 3.21
CA LYS A 101 2.00 -18.22 2.32
C LYS A 101 2.38 -19.48 3.09
N LYS A 102 3.19 -19.34 4.16
CA LYS A 102 3.61 -20.46 5.03
C LYS A 102 2.42 -21.06 5.79
N ALA A 103 1.51 -20.23 6.28
CA ALA A 103 0.30 -20.70 6.96
C ALA A 103 -0.60 -21.49 6.03
N ASN A 104 -0.62 -21.10 4.74
CA ASN A 104 -1.38 -21.75 3.67
C ASN A 104 -2.83 -22.07 4.08
N PRO A 105 -3.64 -21.06 4.43
CA PRO A 105 -4.98 -21.27 4.93
C PRO A 105 -5.85 -22.11 3.99
N SER A 106 -6.83 -22.82 4.55
CA SER A 106 -7.75 -23.67 3.79
C SER A 106 -8.82 -22.87 3.04
N TYR A 107 -9.15 -21.66 3.50
CA TYR A 107 -10.06 -20.74 2.82
C TYR A 107 -9.38 -20.04 1.64
N THR A 108 -10.18 -19.46 0.75
CA THR A 108 -9.66 -18.64 -0.36
C THR A 108 -8.96 -17.40 0.16
N TRP A 109 -7.72 -17.16 -0.25
CA TRP A 109 -7.01 -15.96 0.15
C TRP A 109 -6.25 -15.31 -1.01
N SER A 110 -6.14 -13.99 -0.94
CA SER A 110 -5.35 -13.18 -1.88
C SER A 110 -4.51 -12.15 -1.13
N ILE A 111 -3.39 -11.80 -1.70
CA ILE A 111 -2.55 -10.70 -1.22
C ILE A 111 -2.70 -9.52 -2.18
N ILE A 112 -2.88 -8.34 -1.65
CA ILE A 112 -2.88 -7.10 -2.42
C ILE A 112 -1.64 -6.27 -2.09
N ARG A 113 -1.02 -5.68 -3.10
CA ARG A 113 0.12 -4.76 -3.01
C ARG A 113 -0.33 -3.37 -3.46
N PRO A 114 -0.94 -2.56 -2.57
CA PRO A 114 -1.30 -1.20 -2.93
C PRO A 114 -0.09 -0.42 -3.41
N THR A 115 -0.28 0.34 -4.48
CA THR A 115 0.68 1.32 -4.98
C THR A 115 0.53 2.63 -4.19
N SER A 116 0.72 3.77 -4.79
CA SER A 116 0.50 5.06 -4.14
C SER A 116 -0.98 5.41 -4.17
N ILE A 117 -1.75 4.89 -3.21
CA ILE A 117 -3.19 5.16 -3.12
C ILE A 117 -3.41 6.57 -2.57
N TRP A 118 -4.30 7.30 -3.22
CA TRP A 118 -4.67 8.67 -2.87
C TRP A 118 -6.17 8.90 -3.02
N GLY A 119 -6.68 9.99 -2.45
CA GLY A 119 -8.08 10.35 -2.55
C GLY A 119 -8.55 11.17 -1.35
N PRO A 120 -9.87 11.41 -1.22
CA PRO A 120 -10.44 12.07 -0.06
C PRO A 120 -10.01 11.41 1.25
N TRP A 121 -9.73 12.22 2.29
CA TRP A 121 -9.32 11.80 3.63
C TRP A 121 -7.89 11.23 3.75
N PHE A 122 -7.11 11.20 2.65
CA PHE A 122 -5.70 10.85 2.69
C PHE A 122 -4.88 12.06 3.16
N GLY A 123 -3.94 11.80 4.08
CA GLY A 123 -3.00 12.80 4.56
C GLY A 123 -1.70 12.85 3.74
N GLU A 124 -0.59 13.15 4.44
CA GLU A 124 0.74 13.18 3.82
C GLU A 124 1.09 11.86 3.11
N PRO A 125 1.76 11.93 1.95
CA PRO A 125 2.33 13.12 1.29
C PRO A 125 1.38 13.82 0.30
N TYR A 126 0.17 13.28 0.07
CA TYR A 126 -0.69 13.73 -1.03
C TYR A 126 -1.33 15.08 -0.78
N ASP A 127 -1.87 15.30 0.40
CA ASP A 127 -2.41 16.60 0.82
C ASP A 127 -1.37 17.72 0.70
N LYS A 128 -0.13 17.45 1.12
CA LYS A 128 0.97 18.40 0.96
C LYS A 128 1.27 18.71 -0.50
N PHE A 129 1.24 17.71 -1.38
CA PHE A 129 1.47 17.92 -2.80
C PHE A 129 0.42 18.86 -3.41
N PHE A 130 -0.86 18.61 -3.13
CA PHE A 130 -1.94 19.50 -3.58
C PHE A 130 -1.75 20.92 -3.03
N HIS A 131 -1.48 21.07 -1.73
CA HIS A 131 -1.26 22.39 -1.11
C HIS A 131 -0.07 23.12 -1.72
N ILE A 132 1.05 22.43 -2.00
CA ILE A 132 2.24 23.04 -2.63
C ILE A 132 1.89 23.58 -4.02
N VAL A 133 1.14 22.83 -4.83
CA VAL A 133 0.71 23.27 -6.16
C VAL A 133 -0.26 24.43 -6.04
N MET A 134 -1.33 24.29 -5.25
CA MET A 134 -2.38 25.32 -5.10
C MET A 134 -1.85 26.63 -4.50
N ASN A 135 -0.87 26.56 -3.61
CA ASN A 135 -0.21 27.75 -3.05
C ASN A 135 0.91 28.31 -3.94
N ARG A 136 1.06 27.85 -5.19
CA ARG A 136 2.06 28.32 -6.16
C ARG A 136 3.51 28.14 -5.72
N MET A 137 3.74 27.17 -4.83
CA MET A 137 5.08 26.82 -4.34
C MET A 137 5.73 25.70 -5.14
N TYR A 138 4.99 25.09 -6.08
CA TYR A 138 5.49 24.05 -6.95
C TYR A 138 6.18 24.63 -8.18
N PHE A 139 7.25 24.01 -8.60
CA PHE A 139 7.95 24.32 -9.86
C PHE A 139 8.45 23.03 -10.51
N HIS A 140 8.51 23.01 -11.84
CA HIS A 140 9.11 21.91 -12.57
C HIS A 140 10.62 22.02 -12.58
N MET A 141 11.34 20.94 -12.23
CA MET A 141 12.79 20.88 -12.24
C MET A 141 13.26 20.01 -13.41
N GLY A 142 13.98 20.62 -14.35
CA GLY A 142 14.50 19.91 -15.53
C GLY A 142 13.41 19.43 -16.48
N LYS A 143 13.77 18.47 -17.35
CA LYS A 143 12.87 17.92 -18.39
C LYS A 143 12.53 16.44 -18.17
N LYS A 144 13.12 15.78 -17.16
CA LYS A 144 12.92 14.34 -16.94
C LYS A 144 11.64 14.12 -16.15
N ALA A 145 10.66 13.51 -16.79
CA ALA A 145 9.42 13.12 -16.10
C ALA A 145 9.69 11.99 -15.11
N CYS A 146 9.27 12.18 -13.87
CA CYS A 146 9.21 11.12 -12.87
C CYS A 146 7.83 10.47 -12.96
N LYS A 147 7.78 9.23 -13.46
CA LYS A 147 6.53 8.46 -13.56
C LYS A 147 6.41 7.50 -12.39
N LYS A 148 5.20 7.38 -11.88
CA LYS A 148 4.85 6.47 -10.79
C LYS A 148 3.44 5.94 -11.00
N THR A 149 3.18 4.73 -10.56
CA THR A 149 1.82 4.21 -10.51
C THR A 149 1.14 4.74 -9.27
N TYR A 150 0.02 5.41 -9.47
CA TYR A 150 -0.90 5.86 -8.42
C TYR A 150 -2.16 5.00 -8.47
N GLY A 151 -2.97 5.06 -7.43
CA GLY A 151 -4.27 4.44 -7.40
C GLY A 151 -5.27 5.37 -6.72
N TYR A 152 -6.32 5.75 -7.42
CA TYR A 152 -7.41 6.47 -6.77
C TYR A 152 -8.17 5.54 -5.83
N VAL A 153 -8.55 6.02 -4.64
CA VAL A 153 -9.08 5.16 -3.57
C VAL A 153 -10.32 4.37 -4.00
N ASP A 154 -11.24 4.97 -4.76
CA ASP A 154 -12.45 4.27 -5.20
C ASP A 154 -12.11 3.17 -6.21
N ASN A 155 -11.08 3.37 -7.06
CA ASN A 155 -10.59 2.33 -7.96
C ASN A 155 -9.96 1.18 -7.16
N ALA A 156 -9.20 1.48 -6.10
CA ALA A 156 -8.64 0.47 -5.22
C ALA A 156 -9.73 -0.33 -4.49
N ILE A 157 -10.79 0.33 -4.02
CA ILE A 157 -11.98 -0.31 -3.42
C ILE A 157 -12.65 -1.23 -4.44
N TYR A 158 -12.89 -0.73 -5.66
CA TYR A 158 -13.48 -1.53 -6.75
C TYR A 158 -12.64 -2.78 -7.07
N GLN A 159 -11.32 -2.65 -7.09
CA GLN A 159 -10.39 -3.77 -7.32
C GLN A 159 -10.48 -4.82 -6.19
N ILE A 160 -10.53 -4.38 -4.91
CA ILE A 160 -10.72 -5.27 -3.77
C ILE A 160 -12.07 -5.98 -3.85
N GLU A 161 -13.15 -5.25 -4.13
CA GLU A 161 -14.47 -5.85 -4.32
C GLU A 161 -14.50 -6.86 -5.47
N SER A 162 -13.81 -6.57 -6.56
CA SER A 162 -13.70 -7.48 -7.70
C SER A 162 -13.03 -8.80 -7.32
N ILE A 163 -11.96 -8.74 -6.50
CA ILE A 163 -11.30 -9.94 -5.94
C ILE A 163 -12.28 -10.71 -5.04
N LEU A 164 -13.03 -10.01 -4.19
CA LEU A 164 -13.99 -10.65 -3.28
C LEU A 164 -15.17 -11.31 -4.03
N LYS A 165 -15.62 -10.71 -5.13
CA LYS A 165 -16.75 -11.21 -5.96
C LYS A 165 -16.32 -12.31 -6.95
N ALA A 166 -15.04 -12.41 -7.27
CA ALA A 166 -14.53 -13.39 -8.22
C ALA A 166 -14.66 -14.84 -7.70
N GLU A 167 -14.73 -15.80 -8.62
CA GLU A 167 -14.67 -17.23 -8.30
C GLU A 167 -13.35 -17.58 -7.59
N SER A 168 -13.44 -18.46 -6.60
CA SER A 168 -12.29 -18.79 -5.73
C SER A 168 -11.09 -19.29 -6.53
N GLU A 169 -11.31 -20.10 -7.55
CA GLU A 169 -10.25 -20.67 -8.41
C GLU A 169 -9.43 -19.60 -9.13
N LYS A 170 -10.03 -18.45 -9.41
CA LYS A 170 -9.38 -17.33 -10.11
C LYS A 170 -8.52 -16.46 -9.21
N VAL A 171 -8.81 -16.44 -7.91
CA VAL A 171 -8.19 -15.48 -6.99
C VAL A 171 -7.43 -16.13 -5.82
N ASN A 172 -7.63 -17.42 -5.60
CA ASN A 172 -7.00 -18.13 -4.50
C ASN A 172 -5.47 -18.15 -4.65
N ARG A 173 -4.75 -17.75 -3.59
CA ARG A 173 -3.27 -17.72 -3.51
C ARG A 173 -2.62 -16.74 -4.49
N ASN A 174 -3.37 -15.81 -5.03
CA ASN A 174 -2.86 -14.83 -5.97
C ASN A 174 -2.41 -13.54 -5.29
N VAL A 175 -1.46 -12.86 -5.94
CA VAL A 175 -0.95 -11.55 -5.54
C VAL A 175 -1.34 -10.53 -6.61
N TYR A 176 -1.87 -9.37 -6.19
CA TYR A 176 -2.31 -8.32 -7.10
C TYR A 176 -1.70 -6.98 -6.69
N TYR A 177 -1.17 -6.22 -7.64
CA TYR A 177 -0.91 -4.81 -7.42
C TYR A 177 -2.21 -4.02 -7.56
N LEU A 178 -2.50 -3.15 -6.60
CA LEU A 178 -3.62 -2.22 -6.68
C LEU A 178 -3.13 -0.84 -7.13
N GLY A 179 -3.71 -0.34 -8.22
CA GLY A 179 -3.37 0.96 -8.76
C GLY A 179 -4.08 1.20 -10.09
N ASP A 180 -3.98 2.41 -10.59
CA ASP A 180 -4.49 2.76 -11.91
C ASP A 180 -3.54 2.22 -12.99
N TYR A 181 -4.07 1.95 -14.19
CA TYR A 181 -3.36 1.15 -15.20
C TYR A 181 -2.09 1.80 -15.75
N GLU A 182 -2.05 3.14 -15.85
CA GLU A 182 -0.92 3.84 -16.43
C GLU A 182 -0.06 4.51 -15.36
N ALA A 183 1.26 4.40 -15.53
CA ALA A 183 2.18 5.16 -14.71
C ALA A 183 2.06 6.65 -15.05
N TYR A 184 1.69 7.46 -14.08
CA TYR A 184 1.39 8.87 -14.23
C TYR A 184 2.59 9.75 -13.85
N SER A 185 2.81 10.81 -14.61
CA SER A 185 3.87 11.77 -14.31
C SER A 185 3.42 12.74 -13.23
N ILE A 186 4.23 12.92 -12.19
CA ILE A 186 3.96 13.95 -11.17
C ILE A 186 3.93 15.36 -11.78
N THR A 187 4.68 15.56 -12.86
CA THR A 187 4.69 16.81 -13.64
C THR A 187 3.32 17.06 -14.28
N ASP A 188 2.76 16.02 -14.92
CA ASP A 188 1.46 16.12 -15.59
C ASP A 188 0.36 16.32 -14.55
N TRP A 189 0.42 15.62 -13.43
CA TRP A 189 -0.53 15.78 -12.33
C TRP A 189 -0.51 17.20 -11.75
N ALA A 190 0.70 17.76 -11.51
CA ALA A 190 0.83 19.14 -11.08
C ALA A 190 0.23 20.13 -12.11
N ASN A 191 0.44 19.89 -13.42
CA ASN A 191 -0.12 20.71 -14.47
C ASN A 191 -1.66 20.64 -14.51
N GLU A 192 -2.26 19.47 -14.31
CA GLU A 192 -3.72 19.32 -14.25
C GLU A 192 -4.31 20.10 -13.09
N ILE A 193 -3.74 19.96 -11.89
CA ILE A 193 -4.17 20.74 -10.71
C ILE A 193 -4.06 22.24 -11.00
N ALA A 194 -2.91 22.66 -11.53
CA ALA A 194 -2.64 24.06 -11.83
C ALA A 194 -3.61 24.62 -12.90
N ASN A 195 -3.96 23.83 -13.91
CA ASN A 195 -4.93 24.24 -14.94
C ASN A 195 -6.33 24.42 -14.37
N ILE A 196 -6.78 23.54 -13.48
CA ILE A 196 -8.07 23.66 -12.80
C ILE A 196 -8.13 24.95 -11.96
N GLU A 197 -7.04 25.28 -11.26
CA GLU A 197 -6.95 26.45 -10.38
C GLU A 197 -6.49 27.74 -11.10
N GLY A 198 -6.27 27.71 -12.42
CA GLY A 198 -5.76 28.87 -13.18
C GLY A 198 -4.34 29.31 -12.78
N ILE A 199 -3.52 28.39 -12.33
CA ILE A 199 -2.15 28.62 -11.86
C ILE A 199 -1.16 28.32 -12.98
N LYS A 200 -0.11 29.14 -13.11
CA LYS A 200 1.04 28.84 -13.97
C LYS A 200 2.16 28.28 -13.14
N ILE A 201 2.63 27.09 -13.49
CA ILE A 201 3.79 26.46 -12.85
C ILE A 201 5.07 26.93 -13.54
N PRO A 202 6.03 27.54 -12.82
CA PRO A 202 7.29 27.93 -13.38
C PRO A 202 8.18 26.69 -13.65
N GLN A 203 8.95 26.76 -14.74
CA GLN A 203 9.96 25.75 -15.03
C GLN A 203 11.33 26.31 -14.70
N VAL A 204 12.08 25.59 -13.85
CA VAL A 204 13.41 25.98 -13.41
C VAL A 204 14.44 25.05 -14.08
N PRO A 205 15.49 25.61 -14.76
CA PRO A 205 16.55 24.79 -15.32
C PRO A 205 17.29 24.02 -14.26
N TYR A 206 17.61 22.75 -14.52
CA TYR A 206 18.34 21.89 -13.57
C TYR A 206 19.73 22.44 -13.17
N PHE A 207 20.30 23.31 -13.97
CA PHE A 207 21.65 23.86 -13.78
C PHE A 207 21.83 24.83 -12.61
N GLY A 208 20.75 25.22 -11.96
CA GLY A 208 20.80 26.24 -10.87
C GLY A 208 20.89 25.71 -9.44
N PHE A 209 20.75 24.39 -9.20
CA PHE A 209 20.55 23.87 -7.84
C PHE A 209 21.33 22.60 -7.46
N PRO A 210 22.67 22.55 -7.64
CA PRO A 210 23.44 21.43 -7.07
C PRO A 210 23.40 21.42 -5.53
N TRP A 211 22.99 22.54 -4.88
CA TRP A 211 23.00 22.74 -3.43
C TRP A 211 21.68 22.35 -2.72
N MET A 212 20.58 22.24 -3.43
CA MET A 212 19.27 21.89 -2.81
C MET A 212 18.97 20.40 -2.76
N GLY A 213 19.77 19.55 -3.40
CA GLY A 213 19.64 18.09 -3.34
C GLY A 213 20.17 17.44 -2.05
N TYR A 214 20.67 18.26 -1.09
CA TYR A 214 21.18 17.78 0.21
C TYR A 214 20.27 18.13 1.40
N VAL A 215 19.09 18.68 1.16
CA VAL A 215 18.11 19.02 2.20
C VAL A 215 16.76 18.41 1.82
N GLY A 216 16.64 17.09 2.03
CA GLY A 216 15.42 16.32 1.84
C GLY A 216 15.55 14.97 2.51
#